data_32120973007657b1c468894f2fce7315
#
_entry.id   32120973007657b1c468894f2fce7315
#
_cell.length_a   1.000
_cell.length_b   1.000
_cell.length_c   1.000
_cell.angle_alpha   90.00
_cell.angle_beta   90.00
_cell.angle_gamma   90.00
#
_symmetry.space_group_name_H-M   'P 1'
#
loop_
_entity.id
_entity.type
_entity.pdbx_description
1 polymer ?
#
loop_
_entity_poly.entity_id
_entity_poly.type
_entity_poly.pdbx_seq_one_letter_code
_entity_poly.pdbx_strand_id
1 'polypeptide(L)'
;MKERIIVLSAKGWSLEDERTKQVREGVSVHYVMTDNLAPNVDSISGVEGYIPMKQSISIDEAKKLQGVPGVYDGSFQMRASGGKILFIY
;
A
#
# COMPACT_ATOMS: atom_id res chain seq x y z
N MET A 1 15.05 5.10 0.04
CA MET A 1 15.35 3.98 -0.88
C MET A 1 14.07 3.58 -1.58
N LYS A 2 14.12 3.48 -2.90
CA LYS A 2 12.96 3.07 -3.70
C LYS A 2 12.95 1.55 -3.85
N GLU A 3 11.78 0.97 -3.73
CA GLU A 3 11.59 -0.45 -3.94
C GLU A 3 10.46 -0.65 -4.95
N ARG A 4 10.56 -1.70 -5.76
CA ARG A 4 9.48 -2.06 -6.65
C ARG A 4 8.45 -2.89 -5.94
N ILE A 5 7.20 -2.50 -6.10
CA ILE A 5 6.07 -3.19 -5.51
C ILE A 5 5.01 -3.43 -6.59
N ILE A 6 4.21 -4.47 -6.40
CA ILE A 6 3.01 -4.66 -7.21
C ILE A 6 1.83 -4.23 -6.36
N VAL A 7 1.14 -3.18 -6.78
CA VAL A 7 -0.09 -2.75 -6.14
C VAL A 7 -1.23 -3.58 -6.73
N LEU A 8 -1.90 -4.35 -5.87
CA LEU A 8 -2.95 -5.29 -6.29
C LEU A 8 -4.31 -4.63 -6.35
N SER A 9 -4.58 -3.74 -5.40
CA SER A 9 -5.86 -3.05 -5.34
C SER A 9 -5.71 -1.71 -4.64
N ALA A 10 -6.61 -0.80 -4.94
CA ALA A 10 -6.70 0.49 -4.28
C ALA A 10 -8.17 0.81 -4.08
N LYS A 11 -8.56 1.10 -2.84
CA LYS A 11 -9.95 1.39 -2.49
C LYS A 11 -10.03 2.67 -1.67
N GLY A 12 -10.81 3.63 -2.16
CA GLY A 12 -11.06 4.85 -1.43
C GLY A 12 -11.90 4.61 -0.18
N TRP A 13 -11.63 5.39 0.87
CA TRP A 13 -12.43 5.38 2.08
C TRP A 13 -12.65 6.80 2.56
N SER A 14 -13.73 6.99 3.29
CA SER A 14 -14.09 8.28 3.87
C SER A 14 -14.75 8.05 5.22
N LEU A 15 -14.31 8.80 6.23
CA LEU A 15 -14.88 8.76 7.56
C LEU A 15 -15.24 10.17 7.99
N GLU A 16 -16.45 10.35 8.50
CA GLU A 16 -16.91 11.61 9.07
C GLU A 16 -16.94 11.50 10.59
N ASP A 17 -16.30 12.46 11.28
CA ASP A 17 -16.39 12.57 12.72
C ASP A 17 -17.72 13.24 13.06
N GLU A 18 -18.62 12.52 13.74
CA GLU A 18 -19.95 13.02 14.09
C GLU A 18 -19.90 14.23 15.03
N ARG A 19 -18.85 14.34 15.85
CA ARG A 19 -18.70 15.43 16.82
C ARG A 19 -18.26 16.72 16.16
N THR A 20 -17.24 16.66 15.31
CA THR A 20 -16.60 17.84 14.72
C THR A 20 -17.04 18.10 13.29
N LYS A 21 -17.75 17.14 12.67
CA LYS A 21 -18.12 17.16 11.25
C LYS A 21 -16.93 17.20 10.31
N GLN A 22 -15.75 16.86 10.80
CA GLN A 22 -14.56 16.73 9.97
C GLN A 22 -14.62 15.43 9.18
N VAL A 23 -14.26 15.51 7.91
CA VAL A 23 -14.17 14.35 7.03
C VAL A 23 -12.71 13.99 6.84
N ARG A 24 -12.39 12.72 7.10
CA ARG A 24 -11.08 12.15 6.81
C ARG A 24 -11.25 11.18 5.66
N GLU A 25 -10.38 11.26 4.69
CA GLU A 25 -10.44 10.38 3.53
C GLU A 25 -9.06 9.97 3.08
N GLY A 26 -8.99 8.84 2.40
CA GLY A 26 -7.75 8.31 1.88
C GLY A 26 -8.02 7.12 0.98
N VAL A 27 -6.96 6.38 0.69
CA VAL A 27 -7.04 5.20 -0.15
C VAL A 27 -6.28 4.08 0.51
N SER A 28 -6.92 2.93 0.67
CA SER A 28 -6.27 1.71 1.14
C SER A 28 -5.72 0.95 -0.05
N VAL A 29 -4.43 0.66 -0.02
CA VAL A 29 -3.78 -0.14 -1.07
C VAL A 29 -3.34 -1.47 -0.50
N HIS A 30 -3.52 -2.52 -1.29
CA HIS A 30 -2.95 -3.83 -1.04
C HIS A 30 -1.82 -4.04 -2.03
N TYR A 31 -0.68 -4.45 -1.54
CA TYR A 31 0.51 -4.58 -2.37
C TYR A 31 1.39 -5.73 -1.90
N VAL A 32 2.27 -6.18 -2.79
CA VAL A 32 3.30 -7.15 -2.46
C VAL A 32 4.67 -6.55 -2.75
N MET A 33 5.66 -6.90 -1.92
CA MET A 33 7.02 -6.36 -1.99
C MET A 33 7.85 -7.12 -3.03
N THR A 34 7.36 -7.15 -4.26
CA THR A 34 8.06 -7.78 -5.38
C THR A 34 7.59 -7.15 -6.69
N ASP A 35 8.40 -7.23 -7.70
CA ASP A 35 8.02 -6.85 -9.07
C ASP A 35 7.73 -8.07 -9.95
N ASN A 36 7.77 -9.27 -9.39
CA ASN A 36 7.57 -10.51 -10.13
C ASN A 36 6.80 -11.51 -9.25
N LEU A 37 5.61 -11.87 -9.67
CA LEU A 37 4.75 -12.83 -8.99
C LEU A 37 4.99 -14.27 -9.44
N ALA A 38 6.23 -14.63 -9.70
CA ALA A 38 6.58 -16.02 -9.99
C ALA A 38 6.25 -16.92 -8.79
N PRO A 39 5.94 -18.20 -9.01
CA PRO A 39 5.68 -19.13 -7.92
C PRO A 39 6.82 -19.12 -6.90
N ASN A 40 6.46 -19.07 -5.62
CA ASN A 40 7.41 -18.97 -4.53
C ASN A 40 6.98 -19.83 -3.36
N VAL A 41 7.94 -20.52 -2.76
CA VAL A 41 7.72 -21.30 -1.53
C VAL A 41 8.83 -20.94 -0.55
N ASP A 42 8.44 -20.43 0.61
CA ASP A 42 9.37 -20.22 1.71
C ASP A 42 9.25 -21.40 2.67
N SER A 43 10.24 -22.28 2.62
CA SER A 43 10.23 -23.49 3.45
C SER A 43 10.45 -23.20 4.94
N ILE A 44 11.00 -22.04 5.29
CA ILE A 44 11.24 -21.67 6.69
C ILE A 44 9.94 -21.22 7.34
N SER A 45 9.21 -20.31 6.70
CA SER A 45 7.95 -19.80 7.24
C SER A 45 6.74 -20.65 6.89
N GLY A 46 6.88 -21.58 5.93
CA GLY A 46 5.78 -22.40 5.45
C GLY A 46 4.82 -21.65 4.53
N VAL A 47 5.23 -20.50 4.02
CA VAL A 47 4.40 -19.69 3.13
C VAL A 47 4.61 -20.09 1.68
N GLU A 48 3.54 -20.34 0.97
CA GLU A 48 3.55 -20.47 -0.49
C GLU A 48 2.93 -19.21 -1.09
N GLY A 49 3.61 -18.63 -2.08
CA GLY A 49 3.16 -17.42 -2.72
C GLY A 49 3.53 -16.16 -1.93
N TYR A 50 2.68 -15.14 -2.03
CA TYR A 50 2.95 -13.82 -1.49
C TYR A 50 1.80 -13.38 -0.60
N ILE A 51 2.12 -12.91 0.61
CA ILE A 51 1.13 -12.37 1.54
C ILE A 51 1.03 -10.87 1.26
N PRO A 52 -0.13 -10.38 0.82
CA PRO A 52 -0.30 -8.95 0.57
C PRO A 52 -0.22 -8.13 1.85
N MET A 53 0.36 -6.95 1.74
CA MET A 53 0.37 -5.97 2.80
C MET A 53 -0.67 -4.90 2.51
N LYS A 54 -1.20 -4.29 3.56
CA LYS A 54 -2.17 -3.21 3.46
C LYS A 54 -1.57 -1.92 4.00
N GLN A 55 -1.76 -0.84 3.26
CA GLN A 55 -1.29 0.48 3.66
C GLN A 55 -2.31 1.53 3.23
N SER A 56 -2.53 2.52 4.10
CA SER A 56 -3.35 3.67 3.74
C SER A 56 -2.45 4.77 3.20
N ILE A 57 -2.84 5.37 2.09
CA ILE A 57 -2.13 6.49 1.48
C ILE A 57 -3.08 7.66 1.28
N SER A 58 -2.51 8.86 1.12
CA SER A 58 -3.30 10.05 0.85
C SER A 58 -3.90 9.98 -0.56
N ILE A 59 -4.93 10.79 -0.78
CA ILE A 59 -5.55 10.91 -2.10
C ILE A 59 -4.54 11.42 -3.12
N ASP A 60 -3.67 12.35 -2.73
CA ASP A 60 -2.64 12.87 -3.64
C ASP A 60 -1.65 11.79 -4.07
N GLU A 61 -1.25 10.92 -3.14
CA GLU A 61 -0.41 9.78 -3.51
C GLU A 61 -1.15 8.79 -4.40
N ALA A 62 -2.43 8.57 -4.15
CA ALA A 62 -3.25 7.66 -4.95
C ALA A 62 -3.41 8.13 -6.40
N LYS A 63 -3.36 9.44 -6.65
CA LYS A 63 -3.44 9.98 -8.00
C LYS A 63 -2.25 9.59 -8.87
N LYS A 64 -1.15 9.15 -8.27
CA LYS A 64 0.02 8.66 -9.01
C LYS A 64 -0.18 7.25 -9.57
N LEU A 65 -1.20 6.53 -9.09
CA LEU A 65 -1.53 5.21 -9.60
C LEU A 65 -2.24 5.34 -10.95
N GLN A 66 -1.68 4.73 -11.99
CA GLN A 66 -2.19 4.84 -13.36
C GLN A 66 -2.90 3.59 -13.83
N GLY A 67 -2.96 2.61 -13.02
CA GLY A 67 -3.64 1.35 -13.32
C GLY A 67 -3.29 0.34 -12.25
N VAL A 68 -4.31 -0.34 -11.75
CA VAL A 68 -4.16 -1.34 -10.69
C VAL A 68 -4.92 -2.58 -11.12
N PRO A 69 -4.30 -3.76 -11.12
CA PRO A 69 -2.93 -4.05 -10.64
C PRO A 69 -1.82 -3.48 -11.54
N GLY A 70 -0.70 -3.14 -10.91
CA GLY A 70 0.46 -2.65 -11.67
C GLY A 70 1.71 -2.59 -10.81
N VAL A 71 2.84 -2.45 -11.47
CA VAL A 71 4.15 -2.31 -10.82
C VAL A 71 4.45 -0.83 -10.62
N TYR A 72 4.86 -0.49 -9.41
CA TYR A 72 5.19 0.88 -9.03
C TYR A 72 6.47 0.93 -8.22
N ASP A 73 7.17 2.05 -8.30
CA ASP A 73 8.26 2.34 -7.38
C ASP A 73 7.68 2.99 -6.13
N GLY A 74 8.01 2.44 -4.99
CA GLY A 74 7.54 2.95 -3.71
C GLY A 74 8.70 3.18 -2.76
N SER A 75 8.51 4.07 -1.81
CA SER A 75 9.43 4.23 -0.70
C SER A 75 8.64 4.30 0.60
N PHE A 76 9.24 3.77 1.67
CA PHE A 76 8.62 3.71 2.97
C PHE A 76 9.41 4.56 3.95
N GLN A 77 8.71 5.38 4.73
CA GLN A 77 9.28 6.16 5.80
C GLN A 77 8.61 5.79 7.11
N MET A 78 9.40 5.72 8.17
CA MET A 78 8.87 5.46 9.51
C MET A 78 8.34 6.76 10.12
N ARG A 79 7.15 6.68 10.72
CA ARG A 79 6.61 7.77 11.53
C ARG A 79 7.15 7.69 12.94
N ALA A 80 7.20 8.83 13.62
CA ALA A 80 7.56 8.88 15.04
C ALA A 80 6.61 8.05 15.91
N SER A 81 5.36 7.88 15.48
CA SER A 81 4.36 7.07 16.17
C SER A 81 4.47 5.57 15.89
N GLY A 82 5.47 5.13 15.14
CA GLY A 82 5.72 3.71 14.86
C GLY A 82 5.08 3.16 13.59
N GLY A 83 4.28 3.95 12.88
CA GLY A 83 3.70 3.55 11.60
C GLY A 83 4.63 3.79 10.42
N LYS A 84 4.26 3.29 9.25
CA LYS A 84 4.96 3.53 8.00
C LYS A 84 4.14 4.43 7.09
N ILE A 85 4.82 5.26 6.32
CA ILE A 85 4.21 6.05 5.25
C ILE A 85 4.76 5.54 3.93
N LEU A 86 3.85 5.20 3.00
CA LEU A 86 4.21 4.79 1.66
C LEU A 86 4.11 5.99 0.72
N PHE A 87 5.17 6.23 -0.03
CA PHE A 87 5.21 7.21 -1.11
C PHE A 87 5.34 6.48 -2.45
N ILE A 88 4.53 6.89 -3.42
CA ILE A 88 4.53 6.34 -4.77
C ILE A 88 5.30 7.28 -5.69
N TYR A 89 6.13 6.72 -6.55
CA TYR A 89 6.92 7.49 -7.50
C TYR A 89 6.48 7.23 -8.94
#